data_a3aed94c363b14db8cb66bb308dc1ac0
#
_entry.id   a3aed94c363b14db8cb66bb308dc1ac0
#
_cell.length_a   1.000
_cell.length_b   1.000
_cell.length_c   1.000
_cell.angle_alpha   90.00
_cell.angle_beta   90.00
_cell.angle_gamma   90.00
#
_symmetry.space_group_name_H-M   'P 1'
#
loop_
_entity.id
_entity.type
_entity.pdbx_description
1 polymer ?
#
loop_
_entity_poly.entity_id
_entity_poly.type
_entity_poly.pdbx_seq_one_letter_code
_entity_poly.pdbx_strand_id
1 'polypeptide(L)'
;MGNTKNWDWESSEKIIDTNPWHSQFNWVEEPYVSPDGEKIAAIVNIDEEEFNICVNGQIREASSEKLWHLRFTPDNRITALVSIDGEWTLEVDGIPWENRFDYAWNPLFSDDGSHIALAAQSDMKYKMVLDDTPWDSAFIGMSHFTMSPDGSNTAAAVQTKAFKQADIKTFQAGCYSAVLNGEKWDTEYVNVWNMVISPDGKKLAAEVRLNLYDYSIVENGVLWGSTYSGVWAPAVNPVTGTIAAPVRTCGKWVMAENGAFLWERPFNQIFNQVFSPDGKRLAAIVSPEFGKWTIAVDGKPWDLRVTDMITDLVFSPNGKKTAAVVKNGDLWSVAVDGELWDGGYDMVWKPVFCPDNRYVVAKVEKEGRYTIVLNGHVWKKKFDEVWPPVFDDSGEKLMIRCMENGKYYRRIVSVKEIQNR
;
A
#
# COMPACT_ATOMS: atom_id res chain seq x y z
N MET A 1 -6.37 3.53 8.56
CA MET A 1 -7.52 4.31 8.00
C MET A 1 -7.46 5.68 8.62
N GLY A 2 -7.49 6.75 7.81
CA GLY A 2 -7.50 8.11 8.32
C GLY A 2 -8.66 8.34 9.29
N ASN A 3 -8.54 9.36 10.15
CA ASN A 3 -9.56 9.71 11.13
C ASN A 3 -10.78 10.32 10.41
N THR A 4 -11.86 9.54 10.22
CA THR A 4 -13.08 9.94 9.52
C THR A 4 -14.01 10.82 10.36
N LYS A 5 -13.72 11.04 11.66
CA LYS A 5 -14.59 11.74 12.62
C LYS A 5 -14.89 13.19 12.25
N ASN A 6 -13.94 13.85 11.61
CA ASN A 6 -14.06 15.27 11.27
C ASN A 6 -14.57 15.51 9.83
N TRP A 7 -14.93 14.45 9.11
CA TRP A 7 -15.43 14.58 7.74
C TRP A 7 -16.90 14.97 7.75
N ASP A 8 -17.34 15.64 6.68
CA ASP A 8 -18.75 15.99 6.51
C ASP A 8 -19.58 14.75 6.12
N TRP A 9 -20.33 14.21 7.05
CA TRP A 9 -21.25 13.09 6.86
C TRP A 9 -22.71 13.51 6.73
N GLU A 10 -23.00 14.83 6.77
CA GLU A 10 -24.37 15.37 6.71
C GLU A 10 -24.73 15.88 5.32
N SER A 11 -23.80 16.48 4.59
CA SER A 11 -24.04 16.91 3.21
C SER A 11 -24.21 15.71 2.30
N SER A 12 -25.40 15.52 1.77
CA SER A 12 -25.76 14.34 0.97
C SER A 12 -24.97 14.23 -0.33
N GLU A 13 -24.68 15.37 -0.97
CA GLU A 13 -23.95 15.39 -2.25
C GLU A 13 -23.16 16.68 -2.43
N LYS A 14 -21.95 16.55 -3.00
CA LYS A 14 -21.14 17.66 -3.54
C LYS A 14 -20.83 17.33 -4.99
N ILE A 15 -20.91 18.33 -5.87
CA ILE A 15 -20.69 18.17 -7.30
C ILE A 15 -19.58 19.14 -7.76
N ILE A 16 -18.62 18.63 -8.52
CA ILE A 16 -17.58 19.44 -9.18
C ILE A 16 -17.60 19.07 -10.67
N ASP A 17 -17.85 20.06 -11.52
CA ASP A 17 -17.86 19.86 -12.98
C ASP A 17 -16.43 19.87 -13.49
N THR A 18 -15.94 18.74 -14.01
CA THR A 18 -14.62 18.61 -14.59
C THR A 18 -14.60 18.70 -16.11
N ASN A 19 -15.78 18.79 -16.77
CA ASN A 19 -15.85 18.94 -18.23
C ASN A 19 -15.08 20.15 -18.77
N PRO A 20 -15.10 21.34 -18.11
CA PRO A 20 -14.36 22.50 -18.60
C PRO A 20 -12.83 22.28 -18.65
N TRP A 21 -12.28 21.38 -17.84
CA TRP A 21 -10.83 21.17 -17.72
C TRP A 21 -10.22 20.79 -19.09
N HIS A 22 -10.87 19.88 -19.82
CA HIS A 22 -10.38 19.43 -21.13
C HIS A 22 -10.39 20.51 -22.24
N SER A 23 -11.17 21.57 -22.06
CA SER A 23 -11.19 22.73 -22.96
C SER A 23 -10.31 23.89 -22.48
N GLN A 24 -10.05 23.94 -21.18
CA GLN A 24 -9.26 24.98 -20.52
C GLN A 24 -7.76 24.71 -20.55
N PHE A 25 -7.35 23.43 -20.54
CA PHE A 25 -5.97 23.01 -20.47
C PHE A 25 -5.58 22.21 -21.73
N ASN A 26 -4.31 22.30 -22.12
CA ASN A 26 -3.77 21.55 -23.26
C ASN A 26 -3.81 20.04 -23.00
N TRP A 27 -3.64 19.64 -21.74
CA TRP A 27 -3.68 18.26 -21.30
C TRP A 27 -4.08 18.17 -19.82
N VAL A 28 -4.78 17.08 -19.45
CA VAL A 28 -5.24 16.79 -18.08
C VAL A 28 -4.90 15.33 -17.76
N GLU A 29 -4.16 15.09 -16.69
CA GLU A 29 -3.88 13.75 -16.19
C GLU A 29 -5.10 13.13 -15.51
N GLU A 30 -5.08 11.81 -15.32
CA GLU A 30 -6.09 11.10 -14.53
C GLU A 30 -6.21 11.73 -13.13
N PRO A 31 -7.44 12.07 -12.70
CA PRO A 31 -7.60 12.81 -11.46
C PRO A 31 -7.48 11.93 -10.21
N TYR A 32 -7.02 12.54 -9.14
CA TYR A 32 -7.00 11.99 -7.78
C TYR A 32 -8.04 12.70 -6.91
N VAL A 33 -8.56 12.00 -5.90
CA VAL A 33 -9.51 12.57 -4.95
C VAL A 33 -8.98 12.48 -3.54
N SER A 34 -9.27 13.52 -2.73
CA SER A 34 -8.89 13.52 -1.33
C SER A 34 -9.62 12.39 -0.56
N PRO A 35 -9.03 11.85 0.52
CA PRO A 35 -9.67 10.85 1.36
C PRO A 35 -11.07 11.25 1.83
N ASP A 36 -11.29 12.51 2.23
CA ASP A 36 -12.58 13.07 2.66
C ASP A 36 -13.55 13.39 1.50
N GLY A 37 -13.07 13.28 0.24
CA GLY A 37 -13.86 13.55 -0.96
C GLY A 37 -14.14 15.02 -1.24
N GLU A 38 -13.55 15.97 -0.49
CA GLU A 38 -13.78 17.40 -0.65
C GLU A 38 -13.04 18.00 -1.84
N LYS A 39 -11.97 17.34 -2.27
CA LYS A 39 -11.12 17.79 -3.36
C LYS A 39 -10.99 16.71 -4.45
N ILE A 40 -11.07 17.14 -5.71
CA ILE A 40 -10.59 16.39 -6.87
C ILE A 40 -9.49 17.21 -7.51
N ALA A 41 -8.36 16.57 -7.81
CA ALA A 41 -7.19 17.24 -8.35
C ALA A 41 -6.56 16.46 -9.50
N ALA A 42 -6.02 17.16 -10.48
CA ALA A 42 -5.24 16.60 -11.58
C ALA A 42 -4.04 17.49 -11.90
N ILE A 43 -2.99 16.87 -12.43
CA ILE A 43 -1.93 17.61 -13.10
C ILE A 43 -2.48 18.08 -14.45
N VAL A 44 -2.25 19.35 -14.76
CA VAL A 44 -2.69 19.97 -16.01
C VAL A 44 -1.52 20.64 -16.70
N ASN A 45 -1.47 20.58 -18.04
CA ASN A 45 -0.54 21.35 -18.84
C ASN A 45 -1.24 22.63 -19.31
N ILE A 46 -0.67 23.79 -18.97
CA ILE A 46 -1.25 25.11 -19.28
C ILE A 46 -0.57 25.77 -20.51
N ASP A 47 0.73 25.52 -20.71
CA ASP A 47 1.49 25.97 -21.88
C ASP A 47 2.69 25.04 -22.10
N GLU A 48 3.52 25.30 -23.13
CA GLU A 48 4.75 24.57 -23.42
C GLU A 48 5.68 24.58 -22.19
N GLU A 49 6.03 23.39 -21.69
CA GLU A 49 6.82 23.18 -20.47
C GLU A 49 6.23 23.81 -19.17
N GLU A 50 4.96 24.17 -19.17
CA GLU A 50 4.27 24.69 -17.99
C GLU A 50 3.20 23.74 -17.48
N PHE A 51 3.41 23.21 -16.29
CA PHE A 51 2.48 22.31 -15.59
C PHE A 51 1.96 22.95 -14.30
N ASN A 52 0.73 22.61 -13.96
CA ASN A 52 0.09 23.08 -12.75
C ASN A 52 -0.76 21.97 -12.11
N ILE A 53 -1.23 22.17 -10.90
CA ILE A 53 -2.22 21.32 -10.23
C ILE A 53 -3.55 22.05 -10.25
N CYS A 54 -4.54 21.45 -10.91
CA CYS A 54 -5.92 21.90 -10.87
C CYS A 54 -6.65 21.19 -9.71
N VAL A 55 -7.13 21.97 -8.74
CA VAL A 55 -7.93 21.47 -7.60
C VAL A 55 -9.33 22.07 -7.69
N ASN A 56 -10.35 21.23 -7.82
CA ASN A 56 -11.76 21.66 -7.93
C ASN A 56 -12.00 22.73 -9.02
N GLY A 57 -11.21 22.71 -10.11
CA GLY A 57 -11.30 23.67 -11.21
C GLY A 57 -10.46 24.94 -11.05
N GLN A 58 -9.65 25.02 -10.01
CA GLN A 58 -8.74 26.16 -9.79
C GLN A 58 -7.30 25.70 -9.86
N ILE A 59 -6.45 26.43 -10.58
CA ILE A 59 -5.00 26.20 -10.63
C ILE A 59 -4.29 27.06 -9.57
N ARG A 60 -3.07 26.64 -9.20
CA ARG A 60 -2.19 27.42 -8.32
C ARG A 60 -1.67 28.67 -9.03
N GLU A 61 -1.18 29.63 -8.25
CA GLU A 61 -0.57 30.85 -8.80
C GLU A 61 0.74 30.57 -9.55
N ALA A 62 1.57 29.64 -9.01
CA ALA A 62 2.84 29.26 -9.61
C ALA A 62 2.71 27.98 -10.43
N SER A 63 3.27 27.98 -11.64
CA SER A 63 3.47 26.78 -12.47
C SER A 63 4.84 26.15 -12.19
N SER A 64 5.03 24.93 -12.67
CA SER A 64 6.27 24.17 -12.56
C SER A 64 6.69 23.69 -13.95
N GLU A 65 8.00 23.64 -14.21
CA GLU A 65 8.55 23.08 -15.46
C GLU A 65 8.26 21.59 -15.61
N LYS A 66 8.30 20.87 -14.51
CA LYS A 66 7.96 19.44 -14.40
C LYS A 66 7.23 19.19 -13.11
N LEU A 67 6.18 18.36 -13.21
CA LEU A 67 5.33 18.01 -12.08
C LEU A 67 4.84 16.58 -12.28
N TRP A 68 4.96 15.76 -11.26
CA TRP A 68 4.46 14.39 -11.32
C TRP A 68 4.14 13.83 -9.93
N HIS A 69 3.57 12.62 -9.88
CA HIS A 69 3.24 11.89 -8.66
C HIS A 69 2.33 12.68 -7.72
N LEU A 70 1.30 13.33 -8.29
CA LEU A 70 0.24 13.97 -7.51
C LEU A 70 -0.43 12.94 -6.62
N ARG A 71 -0.52 13.21 -5.32
CA ARG A 71 -1.22 12.35 -4.35
C ARG A 71 -1.84 13.20 -3.25
N PHE A 72 -2.86 12.63 -2.61
CA PHE A 72 -3.36 13.16 -1.33
C PHE A 72 -2.80 12.31 -0.19
N THR A 73 -2.37 12.95 0.87
CA THR A 73 -2.01 12.30 2.14
C THR A 73 -3.27 11.82 2.86
N PRO A 74 -3.16 10.90 3.82
CA PRO A 74 -4.29 10.46 4.64
C PRO A 74 -5.04 11.58 5.38
N ASP A 75 -4.38 12.71 5.67
CA ASP A 75 -4.95 13.91 6.30
C ASP A 75 -5.45 14.98 5.29
N ASN A 76 -5.59 14.61 3.99
CA ASN A 76 -6.13 15.44 2.91
C ASN A 76 -5.23 16.58 2.41
N ARG A 77 -3.94 16.62 2.78
CA ARG A 77 -2.97 17.50 2.13
C ARG A 77 -2.69 17.01 0.72
N ILE A 78 -2.44 17.94 -0.20
CA ILE A 78 -2.05 17.61 -1.56
C ILE A 78 -0.53 17.63 -1.69
N THR A 79 0.04 16.61 -2.32
CA THR A 79 1.48 16.51 -2.54
C THR A 79 1.79 16.24 -4.00
N ALA A 80 2.90 16.78 -4.47
CA ALA A 80 3.46 16.47 -5.79
C ALA A 80 4.97 16.61 -5.79
N LEU A 81 5.65 15.85 -6.64
CA LEU A 81 7.06 16.06 -6.94
C LEU A 81 7.16 17.16 -8.00
N VAL A 82 7.94 18.20 -7.71
CA VAL A 82 8.12 19.35 -8.58
C VAL A 82 9.59 19.57 -8.90
N SER A 83 9.89 20.00 -10.12
CA SER A 83 11.21 20.45 -10.53
C SER A 83 11.26 21.98 -10.50
N ILE A 84 12.27 22.54 -9.83
CA ILE A 84 12.56 23.95 -9.72
C ILE A 84 14.03 24.14 -10.08
N ASP A 85 14.33 24.93 -11.11
CA ASP A 85 15.69 25.15 -11.63
C ASP A 85 16.43 23.83 -11.96
N GLY A 86 15.70 22.81 -12.43
CA GLY A 86 16.22 21.49 -12.79
C GLY A 86 16.41 20.52 -11.62
N GLU A 87 16.22 20.93 -10.36
CA GLU A 87 16.31 20.09 -9.17
C GLU A 87 14.91 19.68 -8.67
N TRP A 88 14.81 18.49 -8.10
CA TRP A 88 13.55 17.93 -7.62
C TRP A 88 13.34 18.15 -6.13
N THR A 89 12.08 18.39 -5.77
CA THR A 89 11.65 18.43 -4.37
C THR A 89 10.19 17.97 -4.24
N LEU A 90 9.71 17.80 -3.01
CA LEU A 90 8.29 17.59 -2.73
C LEU A 90 7.63 18.93 -2.43
N GLU A 91 6.45 19.11 -3.00
CA GLU A 91 5.55 20.20 -2.65
C GLU A 91 4.39 19.65 -1.83
N VAL A 92 4.01 20.34 -0.76
CA VAL A 92 2.86 20.01 0.10
C VAL A 92 1.95 21.23 0.20
N ASP A 93 0.70 21.11 -0.23
CA ASP A 93 -0.31 22.19 -0.28
C ASP A 93 0.19 23.48 -0.96
N GLY A 94 1.00 23.34 -2.02
CA GLY A 94 1.56 24.46 -2.78
C GLY A 94 2.86 25.04 -2.20
N ILE A 95 3.39 24.45 -1.12
CA ILE A 95 4.65 24.88 -0.50
C ILE A 95 5.72 23.82 -0.75
N PRO A 96 6.74 24.12 -1.58
CA PRO A 96 7.83 23.18 -1.81
C PRO A 96 8.73 23.08 -0.58
N TRP A 97 9.29 21.90 -0.35
CA TRP A 97 10.33 21.69 0.65
C TRP A 97 11.59 22.53 0.32
N GLU A 98 12.39 22.83 1.32
CA GLU A 98 13.61 23.65 1.15
C GLU A 98 14.73 22.85 0.49
N ASN A 99 14.86 21.55 0.82
CA ASN A 99 15.88 20.69 0.24
C ASN A 99 15.58 20.35 -1.23
N ARG A 100 16.62 20.38 -2.05
CA ARG A 100 16.60 20.09 -3.48
C ARG A 100 17.53 18.90 -3.77
N PHE A 101 17.16 18.12 -4.77
CA PHE A 101 17.85 16.88 -5.13
C PHE A 101 17.95 16.75 -6.65
N ASP A 102 18.99 16.04 -7.14
CA ASP A 102 19.08 15.70 -8.56
C ASP A 102 17.85 14.88 -9.00
N TYR A 103 17.33 14.04 -8.09
CA TYR A 103 16.11 13.27 -8.29
C TYR A 103 15.43 12.91 -6.96
N ALA A 104 14.09 12.94 -6.95
CA ALA A 104 13.26 12.54 -5.82
C ALA A 104 12.11 11.64 -6.30
N TRP A 105 11.76 10.61 -5.50
CA TRP A 105 10.70 9.66 -5.87
C TRP A 105 10.13 8.93 -4.66
N ASN A 106 9.04 8.18 -4.91
CA ASN A 106 8.39 7.27 -3.96
C ASN A 106 7.99 7.92 -2.63
N PRO A 107 7.18 8.99 -2.64
CA PRO A 107 6.62 9.53 -1.41
C PRO A 107 5.85 8.46 -0.62
N LEU A 108 6.13 8.36 0.68
CA LEU A 108 5.48 7.52 1.67
C LEU A 108 4.78 8.40 2.69
N PHE A 109 3.65 7.94 3.22
CA PHE A 109 2.87 8.70 4.20
C PHE A 109 2.66 7.85 5.45
N SER A 110 2.71 8.48 6.64
CA SER A 110 2.26 7.86 7.88
C SER A 110 0.76 7.54 7.83
N ASP A 111 0.29 6.64 8.69
CA ASP A 111 -1.12 6.21 8.69
C ASP A 111 -2.10 7.37 8.94
N ASP A 112 -1.69 8.37 9.72
CA ASP A 112 -2.47 9.59 9.99
C ASP A 112 -2.21 10.73 9.00
N GLY A 113 -1.20 10.58 8.12
CA GLY A 113 -0.78 11.57 7.15
C GLY A 113 0.11 12.67 7.69
N SER A 114 0.45 12.70 8.98
CA SER A 114 1.22 13.78 9.61
C SER A 114 2.67 13.86 9.11
N HIS A 115 3.26 12.72 8.75
CA HIS A 115 4.63 12.60 8.28
C HIS A 115 4.71 12.15 6.82
N ILE A 116 5.70 12.66 6.11
CA ILE A 116 5.95 12.33 4.70
C ILE A 116 7.43 11.98 4.54
N ALA A 117 7.72 10.81 3.97
CA ALA A 117 9.07 10.45 3.59
C ALA A 117 9.17 10.24 2.08
N LEU A 118 10.36 10.40 1.52
CA LEU A 118 10.67 10.07 0.13
C LEU A 118 12.11 9.59 -0.02
N ALA A 119 12.40 8.97 -1.15
CA ALA A 119 13.74 8.63 -1.57
C ALA A 119 14.30 9.77 -2.42
N ALA A 120 15.58 10.11 -2.22
CA ALA A 120 16.26 11.18 -2.96
C ALA A 120 17.66 10.76 -3.40
N GLN A 121 18.12 11.37 -4.49
CA GLN A 121 19.45 11.22 -5.03
C GLN A 121 20.11 12.60 -5.16
N SER A 122 21.37 12.71 -4.72
CA SER A 122 22.26 13.84 -5.00
C SER A 122 23.68 13.31 -5.21
N ASP A 123 24.41 13.83 -6.19
CA ASP A 123 25.78 13.39 -6.52
C ASP A 123 25.90 11.86 -6.69
N MET A 124 24.94 11.25 -7.36
CA MET A 124 24.86 9.79 -7.57
C MET A 124 24.79 8.96 -6.27
N LYS A 125 24.45 9.55 -5.15
CA LYS A 125 24.22 8.88 -3.87
C LYS A 125 22.77 9.02 -3.44
N TYR A 126 22.30 8.03 -2.70
CA TYR A 126 20.92 7.85 -2.34
C TYR A 126 20.71 7.99 -0.83
N LYS A 127 19.62 8.62 -0.44
CA LYS A 127 19.18 8.77 0.95
C LYS A 127 17.65 8.85 1.05
N MET A 128 17.09 8.60 2.19
CA MET A 128 15.72 8.98 2.48
C MET A 128 15.66 10.37 3.10
N VAL A 129 14.53 11.00 2.92
CA VAL A 129 14.19 12.31 3.48
C VAL A 129 12.88 12.14 4.24
N LEU A 130 12.83 12.60 5.47
CA LEU A 130 11.62 12.61 6.31
C LEU A 130 11.29 14.05 6.67
N ASP A 131 10.09 14.53 6.32
CA ASP A 131 9.61 15.89 6.58
C ASP A 131 10.67 16.95 6.26
N ASP A 132 11.17 16.89 5.03
CA ASP A 132 12.26 17.75 4.51
C ASP A 132 13.62 17.59 5.21
N THR A 133 13.79 16.57 6.05
CA THR A 133 15.07 16.29 6.72
C THR A 133 15.72 15.05 6.09
N PRO A 134 16.80 15.20 5.29
CA PRO A 134 17.50 14.08 4.70
C PRO A 134 18.33 13.33 5.73
N TRP A 135 18.51 12.01 5.54
CA TRP A 135 19.48 11.24 6.32
C TRP A 135 20.88 11.85 6.21
N ASP A 136 21.65 11.82 7.29
CA ASP A 136 23.06 12.26 7.30
C ASP A 136 23.93 11.36 6.42
N SER A 137 23.62 10.06 6.38
CA SER A 137 24.31 9.06 5.56
C SER A 137 23.75 8.98 4.15
N ALA A 138 24.59 8.77 3.16
CA ALA A 138 24.22 8.54 1.77
C ALA A 138 24.91 7.31 1.20
N PHE A 139 24.20 6.57 0.33
CA PHE A 139 24.60 5.24 -0.15
C PHE A 139 24.71 5.22 -1.67
N ILE A 140 25.47 4.26 -2.21
CA ILE A 140 25.68 4.11 -3.66
C ILE A 140 24.52 3.44 -4.40
N GLY A 141 23.56 2.86 -3.66
CA GLY A 141 22.31 2.31 -4.17
C GLY A 141 21.33 2.12 -3.02
N MET A 142 20.04 2.26 -3.31
CA MET A 142 18.98 2.15 -2.31
C MET A 142 17.70 1.60 -2.95
N SER A 143 16.98 0.73 -2.23
CA SER A 143 15.73 0.12 -2.66
C SER A 143 14.90 -0.33 -1.45
N HIS A 144 13.68 -0.84 -1.70
CA HIS A 144 12.81 -1.40 -0.66
C HIS A 144 12.59 -0.46 0.52
N PHE A 145 12.08 0.74 0.22
CA PHE A 145 11.81 1.77 1.22
C PHE A 145 10.59 1.42 2.06
N THR A 146 10.66 1.73 3.35
CA THR A 146 9.51 1.63 4.27
C THR A 146 9.55 2.72 5.33
N MET A 147 8.40 2.98 5.91
CA MET A 147 8.21 3.93 7.02
C MET A 147 7.38 3.25 8.10
N SER A 148 7.62 3.58 9.36
CA SER A 148 6.78 3.12 10.47
C SER A 148 5.36 3.70 10.36
N PRO A 149 4.32 3.02 10.87
CA PRO A 149 2.94 3.49 10.79
C PRO A 149 2.73 4.90 11.37
N ASP A 150 3.46 5.25 12.42
CA ASP A 150 3.46 6.58 13.06
C ASP A 150 4.29 7.63 12.31
N GLY A 151 5.03 7.23 11.28
CA GLY A 151 5.88 8.10 10.45
C GLY A 151 7.21 8.49 11.07
N SER A 152 7.50 8.09 12.31
CA SER A 152 8.70 8.54 13.03
C SER A 152 10.01 7.89 12.54
N ASN A 153 9.93 6.77 11.82
CA ASN A 153 11.08 6.01 11.39
C ASN A 153 11.00 5.65 9.90
N THR A 154 12.13 5.72 9.22
CA THR A 154 12.28 5.32 7.82
C THR A 154 13.37 4.29 7.67
N ALA A 155 13.20 3.32 6.77
CA ALA A 155 14.20 2.31 6.49
C ALA A 155 14.32 2.01 5.01
N ALA A 156 15.51 1.58 4.60
CA ALA A 156 15.79 1.17 3.22
C ALA A 156 16.82 0.04 3.16
N ALA A 157 16.75 -0.79 2.13
CA ALA A 157 17.84 -1.67 1.75
C ALA A 157 18.87 -0.85 0.94
N VAL A 158 20.14 -0.89 1.35
CA VAL A 158 21.18 -0.08 0.73
C VAL A 158 22.32 -0.93 0.21
N GLN A 159 22.89 -0.49 -0.90
CA GLN A 159 24.16 -1.01 -1.39
C GLN A 159 25.33 -0.31 -0.68
N THR A 160 26.20 -1.09 -0.07
CA THR A 160 27.33 -0.60 0.75
C THR A 160 28.67 -0.65 0.03
N LYS A 161 28.81 -1.54 -0.94
CA LYS A 161 30.02 -1.72 -1.74
C LYS A 161 29.73 -1.59 -3.22
N ALA A 162 30.54 -0.82 -3.92
CA ALA A 162 30.53 -0.82 -5.37
C ALA A 162 31.20 -2.10 -5.89
N PHE A 163 30.60 -2.69 -6.91
CA PHE A 163 31.21 -3.82 -7.62
C PHE A 163 31.10 -3.59 -9.14
N LYS A 164 32.12 -4.10 -9.86
CA LYS A 164 32.15 -4.03 -11.32
C LYS A 164 31.22 -5.07 -11.93
N GLN A 165 30.86 -4.90 -13.18
CA GLN A 165 30.15 -5.92 -13.94
C GLN A 165 30.87 -7.27 -13.84
N ALA A 166 30.16 -8.34 -13.48
CA ALA A 166 30.65 -9.70 -13.27
C ALA A 166 31.58 -9.90 -12.05
N ASP A 167 31.64 -8.97 -11.09
CA ASP A 167 32.35 -9.19 -9.82
C ASP A 167 31.53 -10.07 -8.86
N ILE A 168 31.47 -11.35 -9.20
CA ILE A 168 30.69 -12.36 -8.47
C ILE A 168 31.21 -12.54 -7.04
N LYS A 169 32.51 -12.39 -6.81
CA LYS A 169 33.13 -12.60 -5.47
C LYS A 169 32.66 -11.53 -4.49
N THR A 170 32.73 -10.26 -4.88
CA THR A 170 32.25 -9.15 -4.03
C THR A 170 30.76 -9.28 -3.77
N PHE A 171 29.96 -9.61 -4.78
CA PHE A 171 28.52 -9.86 -4.61
C PHE A 171 28.25 -11.00 -3.62
N GLN A 172 28.90 -12.15 -3.77
CA GLN A 172 28.73 -13.31 -2.87
C GLN A 172 29.22 -13.06 -1.44
N ALA A 173 30.19 -12.16 -1.26
CA ALA A 173 30.69 -11.77 0.06
C ALA A 173 29.73 -10.83 0.82
N GLY A 174 28.68 -10.32 0.14
CA GLY A 174 27.72 -9.38 0.70
C GLY A 174 28.09 -7.93 0.40
N CYS A 175 27.13 -7.21 -0.18
CA CYS A 175 27.28 -5.81 -0.54
C CYS A 175 26.00 -4.99 -0.27
N TYR A 176 25.03 -5.58 0.44
CA TYR A 176 23.79 -4.92 0.85
C TYR A 176 23.62 -5.00 2.37
N SER A 177 22.97 -4.01 2.93
CA SER A 177 22.56 -3.97 4.34
C SER A 177 21.21 -3.25 4.48
N ALA A 178 20.59 -3.34 5.64
CA ALA A 178 19.44 -2.50 5.97
C ALA A 178 19.90 -1.27 6.76
N VAL A 179 19.14 -0.18 6.58
CA VAL A 179 19.36 1.10 7.26
C VAL A 179 18.05 1.49 7.94
N LEU A 180 18.14 1.94 9.18
CA LEU A 180 17.06 2.57 9.93
C LEU A 180 17.49 4.01 10.28
N ASN A 181 16.72 5.01 9.85
CA ASN A 181 17.00 6.44 10.13
C ASN A 181 18.44 6.87 9.80
N GLY A 182 19.02 6.35 8.71
CA GLY A 182 20.39 6.64 8.31
C GLY A 182 21.45 5.76 8.95
N GLU A 183 21.13 4.96 9.97
CA GLU A 183 22.05 4.04 10.64
C GLU A 183 22.01 2.65 10.02
N LYS A 184 23.14 2.24 9.45
CA LYS A 184 23.32 0.95 8.77
C LYS A 184 23.59 -0.17 9.77
N TRP A 185 23.03 -1.37 9.55
CA TRP A 185 23.45 -2.58 10.27
C TRP A 185 24.93 -2.90 9.99
N ASP A 186 25.61 -3.47 10.98
CA ASP A 186 27.02 -3.83 10.87
C ASP A 186 27.28 -4.96 9.85
N THR A 187 26.32 -5.88 9.74
CA THR A 187 26.43 -7.04 8.84
C THR A 187 25.95 -6.70 7.43
N GLU A 188 26.69 -7.22 6.45
CA GLU A 188 26.35 -7.13 5.04
C GLU A 188 25.87 -8.49 4.52
N TYR A 189 24.93 -8.46 3.61
CA TYR A 189 24.26 -9.61 3.03
C TYR A 189 24.38 -9.62 1.51
N VAL A 190 24.17 -10.78 0.89
CA VAL A 190 24.13 -10.88 -0.57
C VAL A 190 22.96 -10.06 -1.14
N ASN A 191 21.80 -10.10 -0.47
CA ASN A 191 20.65 -9.23 -0.77
C ASN A 191 19.88 -8.94 0.52
N VAL A 192 19.16 -7.82 0.52
CA VAL A 192 18.20 -7.41 1.54
C VAL A 192 16.92 -6.96 0.82
N TRP A 193 15.76 -7.44 1.27
CA TRP A 193 14.45 -7.13 0.70
C TRP A 193 13.39 -6.91 1.79
N ASN A 194 12.22 -6.47 1.40
CA ASN A 194 10.96 -6.55 2.15
C ASN A 194 11.11 -6.28 3.65
N MET A 195 11.34 -5.01 3.98
CA MET A 195 11.50 -4.60 5.37
C MET A 195 10.18 -4.20 6.00
N VAL A 196 10.07 -4.44 7.31
CA VAL A 196 8.98 -3.96 8.15
C VAL A 196 9.53 -3.34 9.42
N ILE A 197 8.90 -2.25 9.86
CA ILE A 197 9.21 -1.58 11.14
C ILE A 197 8.08 -1.89 12.12
N SER A 198 8.42 -2.23 13.36
CA SER A 198 7.42 -2.45 14.41
C SER A 198 6.64 -1.17 14.72
N PRO A 199 5.38 -1.26 15.22
CA PRO A 199 4.56 -0.09 15.51
C PRO A 199 5.17 0.89 16.51
N ASP A 200 6.04 0.40 17.40
CA ASP A 200 6.78 1.22 18.37
C ASP A 200 8.11 1.78 17.80
N GLY A 201 8.38 1.56 16.52
CA GLY A 201 9.59 2.03 15.82
C GLY A 201 10.91 1.36 16.23
N LYS A 202 10.90 0.42 17.20
CA LYS A 202 12.13 -0.11 17.82
C LYS A 202 12.75 -1.29 17.08
N LYS A 203 11.96 -1.97 16.24
CA LYS A 203 12.42 -3.14 15.49
C LYS A 203 12.33 -2.89 13.99
N LEU A 204 13.42 -3.17 13.31
CA LEU A 204 13.45 -3.31 11.86
C LEU A 204 13.71 -4.78 11.54
N ALA A 205 12.81 -5.41 10.80
CA ALA A 205 13.03 -6.76 10.29
C ALA A 205 13.11 -6.75 8.76
N ALA A 206 13.98 -7.59 8.20
CA ALA A 206 14.19 -7.71 6.78
C ALA A 206 14.38 -9.16 6.34
N GLU A 207 13.95 -9.47 5.14
CA GLU A 207 14.31 -10.67 4.40
C GLU A 207 15.75 -10.53 3.89
N VAL A 208 16.63 -11.51 4.16
CA VAL A 208 18.00 -11.49 3.71
C VAL A 208 18.41 -12.77 3.02
N ARG A 209 19.32 -12.63 2.05
CA ARG A 209 20.05 -13.73 1.44
C ARG A 209 21.47 -13.74 1.96
N LEU A 210 21.87 -14.88 2.54
CA LEU A 210 23.19 -15.05 3.17
C LEU A 210 24.24 -15.55 2.17
N ASN A 211 23.83 -16.44 1.27
CA ASN A 211 24.65 -17.03 0.20
C ASN A 211 23.75 -17.56 -0.92
N LEU A 212 24.26 -18.40 -1.81
CA LEU A 212 23.47 -18.91 -2.96
C LEU A 212 22.22 -19.70 -2.57
N TYR A 213 22.20 -20.30 -1.38
CA TYR A 213 21.18 -21.29 -1.00
C TYR A 213 20.46 -20.94 0.30
N ASP A 214 21.04 -20.08 1.13
CA ASP A 214 20.57 -19.81 2.47
C ASP A 214 19.96 -18.42 2.58
N TYR A 215 18.77 -18.39 3.15
CA TYR A 215 17.99 -17.19 3.43
C TYR A 215 17.59 -17.17 4.90
N SER A 216 17.28 -16.01 5.43
CA SER A 216 16.72 -15.87 6.78
C SER A 216 16.00 -14.52 6.94
N ILE A 217 15.44 -14.30 8.12
CA ILE A 217 14.98 -13.00 8.58
C ILE A 217 16.03 -12.45 9.57
N VAL A 218 16.26 -11.15 9.50
CA VAL A 218 17.10 -10.40 10.42
C VAL A 218 16.25 -9.39 11.16
N GLU A 219 16.37 -9.33 12.47
CA GLU A 219 15.75 -8.30 13.32
C GLU A 219 16.85 -7.45 13.97
N ASN A 220 16.86 -6.14 13.75
CA ASN A 220 17.87 -5.21 14.29
C ASN A 220 19.32 -5.69 14.12
N GLY A 221 19.65 -6.24 12.96
CA GLY A 221 20.98 -6.78 12.66
C GLY A 221 21.25 -8.18 13.21
N VAL A 222 20.32 -8.78 13.95
CA VAL A 222 20.44 -10.14 14.50
C VAL A 222 19.68 -11.14 13.66
N LEU A 223 20.39 -12.15 13.18
CA LEU A 223 19.83 -13.23 12.36
C LEU A 223 18.92 -14.14 13.21
N TRP A 224 17.81 -14.61 12.65
CA TRP A 224 17.08 -15.72 13.23
C TRP A 224 17.97 -16.95 13.39
N GLY A 225 17.75 -17.75 14.43
CA GLY A 225 18.61 -18.87 14.79
C GLY A 225 18.74 -20.01 13.77
N SER A 226 17.97 -19.93 12.65
CA SER A 226 17.96 -20.93 11.58
C SER A 226 18.08 -20.28 10.21
N THR A 227 18.67 -21.02 9.27
CA THR A 227 18.64 -20.67 7.84
C THR A 227 17.65 -21.54 7.09
N TYR A 228 17.14 -21.03 5.99
CA TYR A 228 16.08 -21.65 5.19
C TYR A 228 16.45 -21.65 3.71
N SER A 229 15.89 -22.55 2.93
CA SER A 229 16.06 -22.56 1.47
C SER A 229 15.27 -21.47 0.74
N GLY A 230 14.52 -20.66 1.47
CA GLY A 230 13.77 -19.48 1.02
C GLY A 230 12.96 -18.89 2.17
N VAL A 231 12.77 -17.60 2.11
CA VAL A 231 11.87 -16.85 2.99
C VAL A 231 11.04 -15.89 2.12
N TRP A 232 9.91 -15.41 2.63
CA TRP A 232 9.17 -14.31 2.04
C TRP A 232 9.10 -13.14 3.00
N ALA A 233 8.59 -12.02 2.49
CA ALA A 233 8.41 -10.78 3.23
C ALA A 233 7.95 -11.02 4.67
N PRO A 234 8.61 -10.44 5.69
CA PRO A 234 8.14 -10.49 7.06
C PRO A 234 6.88 -9.64 7.25
N ALA A 235 6.06 -10.00 8.23
CA ALA A 235 4.97 -9.17 8.74
C ALA A 235 5.17 -8.94 10.24
N VAL A 236 4.80 -7.76 10.70
CA VAL A 236 4.89 -7.40 12.12
C VAL A 236 3.52 -7.49 12.79
N ASN A 237 3.48 -8.08 13.97
CA ASN A 237 2.29 -8.09 14.80
C ASN A 237 2.03 -6.66 15.33
N PRO A 238 0.85 -6.07 15.06
CA PRO A 238 0.59 -4.66 15.37
C PRO A 238 0.52 -4.36 16.88
N VAL A 239 0.44 -5.39 17.73
CA VAL A 239 0.30 -5.22 19.19
C VAL A 239 1.58 -5.61 19.93
N THR A 240 2.17 -6.76 19.56
CA THR A 240 3.34 -7.31 20.27
C THR A 240 4.67 -6.92 19.63
N GLY A 241 4.65 -6.49 18.37
CA GLY A 241 5.87 -6.24 17.58
C GLY A 241 6.65 -7.53 17.27
N THR A 242 6.06 -8.72 17.41
CA THR A 242 6.68 -9.98 16.97
C THR A 242 6.67 -10.07 15.45
N ILE A 243 7.67 -10.75 14.90
CA ILE A 243 7.85 -10.85 13.45
C ILE A 243 7.48 -12.27 12.98
N ALA A 244 6.55 -12.36 12.04
CA ALA A 244 6.20 -13.61 11.36
C ALA A 244 6.61 -13.56 9.89
N ALA A 245 7.13 -14.67 9.37
CA ALA A 245 7.48 -14.81 7.97
C ALA A 245 7.25 -16.24 7.47
N PRO A 246 6.84 -16.43 6.21
CA PRO A 246 6.88 -17.72 5.57
C PRO A 246 8.33 -18.15 5.33
N VAL A 247 8.69 -19.36 5.77
CA VAL A 247 10.01 -19.93 5.57
C VAL A 247 9.90 -21.27 4.84
N ARG A 248 10.88 -21.58 3.99
CA ARG A 248 10.89 -22.81 3.21
C ARG A 248 11.88 -23.81 3.81
N THR A 249 11.38 -24.97 4.19
CA THR A 249 12.18 -26.08 4.71
C THR A 249 11.68 -27.41 4.13
N CYS A 250 12.57 -28.35 3.81
CA CYS A 250 12.25 -29.64 3.21
C CYS A 250 11.29 -29.53 2.00
N GLY A 251 11.46 -28.50 1.16
CA GLY A 251 10.65 -28.29 -0.05
C GLY A 251 9.24 -27.75 0.19
N LYS A 252 8.84 -27.49 1.43
CA LYS A 252 7.53 -26.93 1.81
C LYS A 252 7.69 -25.61 2.55
N TRP A 253 6.62 -24.84 2.56
CA TRP A 253 6.54 -23.56 3.28
C TRP A 253 5.82 -23.73 4.61
N VAL A 254 6.34 -23.11 5.64
CA VAL A 254 5.78 -23.08 6.99
C VAL A 254 5.77 -21.63 7.46
N MET A 255 4.78 -21.20 8.22
CA MET A 255 4.80 -19.92 8.90
C MET A 255 5.68 -20.02 10.15
N ALA A 256 6.66 -19.15 10.27
CA ALA A 256 7.50 -19.02 11.45
C ALA A 256 7.29 -17.66 12.13
N GLU A 257 7.47 -17.60 13.44
CA GLU A 257 7.47 -16.38 14.23
C GLU A 257 8.73 -16.37 15.12
N ASN A 258 9.49 -15.26 15.06
CA ASN A 258 10.76 -15.11 15.81
C ASN A 258 11.69 -16.33 15.65
N GLY A 259 11.74 -16.94 14.45
CA GLY A 259 12.57 -18.09 14.13
C GLY A 259 12.05 -19.47 14.54
N ALA A 260 10.90 -19.56 15.24
CA ALA A 260 10.22 -20.81 15.58
C ALA A 260 9.02 -21.06 14.66
N PHE A 261 8.71 -22.33 14.35
CA PHE A 261 7.52 -22.64 13.56
C PHE A 261 6.25 -22.29 14.33
N LEU A 262 5.44 -21.39 13.75
CA LEU A 262 4.16 -20.97 14.31
C LEU A 262 3.02 -21.90 13.89
N TRP A 263 3.00 -22.32 12.62
CA TRP A 263 1.99 -23.22 12.10
C TRP A 263 2.53 -24.65 12.00
N GLU A 264 1.77 -25.63 12.49
CA GLU A 264 2.15 -27.05 12.42
C GLU A 264 2.05 -27.61 11.00
N ARG A 265 1.08 -27.10 10.21
CA ARG A 265 0.81 -27.58 8.86
C ARG A 265 1.69 -26.90 7.83
N PRO A 266 2.48 -27.66 7.04
CA PRO A 266 3.19 -27.14 5.89
C PRO A 266 2.27 -27.00 4.66
N PHE A 267 2.62 -26.08 3.77
CA PHE A 267 1.93 -25.80 2.50
C PHE A 267 2.91 -25.85 1.32
N ASN A 268 2.38 -25.95 0.10
CA ASN A 268 3.20 -25.81 -1.11
C ASN A 268 3.72 -24.40 -1.31
N GLN A 269 2.91 -23.40 -0.92
CA GLN A 269 3.25 -21.98 -0.89
C GLN A 269 2.52 -21.29 0.26
N ILE A 270 3.14 -20.22 0.79
CA ILE A 270 2.54 -19.27 1.74
C ILE A 270 3.06 -17.89 1.35
N PHE A 271 2.19 -16.88 1.27
CA PHE A 271 2.58 -15.48 1.06
C PHE A 271 1.46 -14.52 1.48
N ASN A 272 1.76 -13.21 1.48
CA ASN A 272 0.83 -12.13 1.85
C ASN A 272 0.14 -12.37 3.19
N GLN A 273 0.93 -12.70 4.21
CA GLN A 273 0.40 -12.86 5.55
C GLN A 273 0.04 -11.50 6.17
N VAL A 274 -1.04 -11.51 6.94
CA VAL A 274 -1.59 -10.34 7.61
C VAL A 274 -1.99 -10.72 9.04
N PHE A 275 -1.58 -9.93 10.02
CA PHE A 275 -2.08 -10.05 11.39
C PHE A 275 -3.45 -9.37 11.53
N SER A 276 -4.29 -9.91 12.41
CA SER A 276 -5.50 -9.21 12.84
C SER A 276 -5.14 -7.92 13.60
N PRO A 277 -6.01 -6.89 13.62
CA PRO A 277 -5.74 -5.63 14.31
C PRO A 277 -5.45 -5.79 15.81
N ASP A 278 -6.01 -6.82 16.47
CA ASP A 278 -5.74 -7.15 17.87
C ASP A 278 -4.50 -8.03 18.07
N GLY A 279 -3.77 -8.35 17.00
CA GLY A 279 -2.54 -9.15 17.00
C GLY A 279 -2.72 -10.63 17.36
N LYS A 280 -3.96 -11.12 17.57
CA LYS A 280 -4.21 -12.48 18.07
C LYS A 280 -4.25 -13.54 17.00
N ARG A 281 -4.49 -13.16 15.74
CA ARG A 281 -4.65 -14.08 14.63
C ARG A 281 -3.72 -13.71 13.48
N LEU A 282 -3.33 -14.69 12.71
CA LEU A 282 -2.53 -14.52 11.50
C LEU A 282 -3.20 -15.25 10.33
N ALA A 283 -3.49 -14.53 9.26
CA ALA A 283 -3.99 -15.11 8.01
C ALA A 283 -2.94 -15.00 6.91
N ALA A 284 -2.95 -15.93 5.98
CA ALA A 284 -2.09 -15.87 4.78
C ALA A 284 -2.77 -16.56 3.59
N ILE A 285 -2.36 -16.19 2.40
CA ILE A 285 -2.68 -16.91 1.17
C ILE A 285 -1.79 -18.13 1.11
N VAL A 286 -2.40 -19.32 0.96
CA VAL A 286 -1.70 -20.60 0.98
C VAL A 286 -2.09 -21.49 -0.20
N SER A 287 -1.16 -22.35 -0.61
CA SER A 287 -1.43 -23.45 -1.54
C SER A 287 -1.33 -24.80 -0.81
N PRO A 288 -2.43 -25.37 -0.35
CA PRO A 288 -2.41 -26.70 0.29
C PRO A 288 -2.11 -27.82 -0.69
N GLU A 289 -2.51 -27.66 -1.95
CA GLU A 289 -2.25 -28.55 -3.08
C GLU A 289 -1.70 -27.75 -4.25
N PHE A 290 -0.86 -28.36 -5.08
CA PHE A 290 -0.28 -27.68 -6.24
C PHE A 290 -1.38 -27.11 -7.16
N GLY A 291 -1.24 -25.82 -7.53
CA GLY A 291 -2.20 -25.13 -8.40
C GLY A 291 -3.56 -24.81 -7.75
N LYS A 292 -3.71 -25.00 -6.42
CA LYS A 292 -4.94 -24.65 -5.69
C LYS A 292 -4.61 -23.70 -4.55
N TRP A 293 -5.27 -22.56 -4.54
CA TRP A 293 -5.08 -21.50 -3.59
C TRP A 293 -6.26 -21.38 -2.64
N THR A 294 -5.98 -20.95 -1.42
CA THR A 294 -6.98 -20.62 -0.42
C THR A 294 -6.39 -19.67 0.61
N ILE A 295 -7.16 -19.26 1.60
CA ILE A 295 -6.67 -18.54 2.76
C ILE A 295 -6.59 -19.50 3.93
N ALA A 296 -5.49 -19.46 4.68
CA ALA A 296 -5.40 -20.10 5.98
C ALA A 296 -5.40 -19.04 7.07
N VAL A 297 -6.14 -19.28 8.13
CA VAL A 297 -6.15 -18.47 9.35
C VAL A 297 -5.68 -19.34 10.49
N ASP A 298 -4.60 -18.92 11.17
CA ASP A 298 -3.93 -19.69 12.22
C ASP A 298 -3.58 -21.12 11.78
N GLY A 299 -3.09 -21.24 10.53
CA GLY A 299 -2.71 -22.52 9.91
C GLY A 299 -3.87 -23.37 9.42
N LYS A 300 -5.13 -22.97 9.60
CA LYS A 300 -6.34 -23.69 9.17
C LYS A 300 -6.84 -23.12 7.86
N PRO A 301 -6.72 -23.85 6.73
CA PRO A 301 -7.18 -23.36 5.44
C PRO A 301 -8.72 -23.39 5.35
N TRP A 302 -9.29 -22.43 4.62
CA TRP A 302 -10.69 -22.47 4.21
C TRP A 302 -10.96 -23.69 3.32
N ASP A 303 -12.21 -24.07 3.20
CA ASP A 303 -12.63 -25.14 2.26
C ASP A 303 -12.67 -24.63 0.80
N LEU A 304 -12.85 -23.34 0.59
CA LEU A 304 -12.76 -22.70 -0.74
C LEU A 304 -11.43 -23.01 -1.41
N ARG A 305 -11.48 -23.42 -2.69
CA ARG A 305 -10.31 -23.61 -3.54
C ARG A 305 -10.43 -22.77 -4.80
N VAL A 306 -9.39 -21.99 -5.07
CA VAL A 306 -9.28 -21.11 -6.22
C VAL A 306 -8.10 -21.57 -7.08
N THR A 307 -8.24 -21.57 -8.40
CA THR A 307 -7.21 -22.06 -9.30
C THR A 307 -6.27 -20.98 -9.81
N ASP A 308 -6.70 -19.71 -9.85
CA ASP A 308 -5.92 -18.65 -10.47
C ASP A 308 -5.24 -17.75 -9.46
N MET A 309 -5.98 -16.91 -8.74
CA MET A 309 -5.37 -15.89 -7.89
C MET A 309 -6.23 -15.56 -6.67
N ILE A 310 -5.56 -15.21 -5.58
CA ILE A 310 -6.14 -14.54 -4.40
C ILE A 310 -5.27 -13.33 -4.09
N THR A 311 -5.90 -12.18 -3.83
CA THR A 311 -5.22 -10.93 -3.45
C THR A 311 -6.00 -10.21 -2.35
N ASP A 312 -5.45 -9.10 -1.87
CA ASP A 312 -6.13 -8.14 -0.98
C ASP A 312 -6.77 -8.78 0.26
N LEU A 313 -6.05 -9.72 0.88
CA LEU A 313 -6.46 -10.32 2.14
C LEU A 313 -6.52 -9.27 3.25
N VAL A 314 -7.66 -9.17 3.91
CA VAL A 314 -7.91 -8.24 5.03
C VAL A 314 -8.62 -8.93 6.17
N PHE A 315 -8.36 -8.44 7.40
CA PHE A 315 -9.17 -8.75 8.57
C PHE A 315 -10.25 -7.69 8.81
N SER A 316 -11.33 -8.09 9.42
CA SER A 316 -12.30 -7.16 10.03
C SER A 316 -11.66 -6.42 11.22
N PRO A 317 -12.14 -5.21 11.60
CA PRO A 317 -11.62 -4.44 12.73
C PRO A 317 -11.53 -5.21 14.04
N ASN A 318 -12.47 -6.14 14.32
CA ASN A 318 -12.44 -6.99 15.50
C ASN A 318 -11.60 -8.28 15.34
N GLY A 319 -10.91 -8.46 14.22
CA GLY A 319 -10.06 -9.63 13.94
C GLY A 319 -10.79 -10.96 13.74
N LYS A 320 -12.13 -10.98 13.71
CA LYS A 320 -12.90 -12.24 13.69
C LYS A 320 -13.20 -12.77 12.28
N LYS A 321 -13.35 -11.86 11.31
CA LYS A 321 -13.64 -12.19 9.91
C LYS A 321 -12.45 -11.84 9.02
N THR A 322 -12.38 -12.55 7.90
CA THR A 322 -11.40 -12.27 6.84
C THR A 322 -12.11 -12.14 5.50
N ALA A 323 -11.61 -11.27 4.65
CA ALA A 323 -12.09 -11.12 3.27
C ALA A 323 -10.90 -11.01 2.31
N ALA A 324 -11.11 -11.45 1.08
CA ALA A 324 -10.10 -11.31 0.02
C ALA A 324 -10.76 -11.21 -1.35
N VAL A 325 -10.01 -10.68 -2.29
CA VAL A 325 -10.35 -10.74 -3.72
C VAL A 325 -9.87 -12.07 -4.28
N VAL A 326 -10.73 -12.75 -5.01
CA VAL A 326 -10.43 -14.04 -5.65
C VAL A 326 -10.70 -13.98 -7.14
N LYS A 327 -9.86 -14.64 -7.94
CA LYS A 327 -10.05 -14.85 -9.36
C LYS A 327 -10.17 -16.34 -9.66
N ASN A 328 -11.18 -16.71 -10.42
CA ASN A 328 -11.37 -18.08 -10.87
C ASN A 328 -11.83 -18.07 -12.34
N GLY A 329 -10.99 -18.53 -13.25
CA GLY A 329 -11.15 -18.29 -14.68
C GLY A 329 -10.99 -16.80 -15.02
N ASP A 330 -11.88 -16.27 -15.84
CA ASP A 330 -11.83 -14.87 -16.26
C ASP A 330 -12.51 -13.91 -15.28
N LEU A 331 -13.16 -14.41 -14.25
CA LEU A 331 -14.00 -13.60 -13.37
C LEU A 331 -13.39 -13.42 -11.98
N TRP A 332 -13.57 -12.20 -11.47
CA TRP A 332 -13.21 -11.82 -10.12
C TRP A 332 -14.43 -11.81 -9.19
N SER A 333 -14.21 -12.06 -7.92
CA SER A 333 -15.22 -11.97 -6.86
C SER A 333 -14.57 -11.64 -5.51
N VAL A 334 -15.38 -11.50 -4.46
CA VAL A 334 -14.95 -11.39 -3.06
C VAL A 334 -15.29 -12.67 -2.34
N ALA A 335 -14.37 -13.19 -1.51
CA ALA A 335 -14.63 -14.24 -0.56
C ALA A 335 -14.54 -13.71 0.86
N VAL A 336 -15.51 -14.08 1.71
CA VAL A 336 -15.54 -13.72 3.14
C VAL A 336 -15.63 -14.99 3.96
N ASP A 337 -14.64 -15.25 4.83
CA ASP A 337 -14.55 -16.46 5.68
C ASP A 337 -14.73 -17.80 4.90
N GLY A 338 -14.30 -17.80 3.62
CA GLY A 338 -14.39 -18.98 2.74
C GLY A 338 -15.66 -19.05 1.91
N GLU A 339 -16.60 -18.15 2.09
CA GLU A 339 -17.82 -18.03 1.28
C GLU A 339 -17.62 -17.03 0.15
N LEU A 340 -17.83 -17.48 -1.08
CA LEU A 340 -17.72 -16.65 -2.28
C LEU A 340 -19.01 -15.85 -2.48
N TRP A 341 -18.89 -14.54 -2.78
CA TRP A 341 -20.06 -13.77 -3.19
C TRP A 341 -20.57 -14.22 -4.56
N ASP A 342 -21.88 -14.18 -4.74
CA ASP A 342 -22.52 -14.45 -6.02
C ASP A 342 -22.14 -13.38 -7.05
N GLY A 343 -22.10 -13.78 -8.31
CA GLY A 343 -21.74 -12.94 -9.43
C GLY A 343 -20.28 -13.10 -9.83
N GLY A 344 -19.94 -12.53 -10.97
CA GLY A 344 -18.59 -12.46 -11.50
C GLY A 344 -18.39 -11.10 -12.12
N TYR A 345 -17.22 -10.52 -11.87
CA TYR A 345 -16.84 -9.18 -12.28
C TYR A 345 -15.59 -9.21 -13.14
N ASP A 346 -15.42 -8.21 -13.99
CA ASP A 346 -14.23 -8.05 -14.82
C ASP A 346 -13.04 -7.64 -13.94
N MET A 347 -13.31 -6.85 -12.87
CA MET A 347 -12.34 -6.49 -11.84
C MET A 347 -13.02 -6.25 -10.49
N VAL A 348 -12.30 -6.55 -9.41
CA VAL A 348 -12.70 -6.30 -8.01
C VAL A 348 -11.51 -5.67 -7.30
N TRP A 349 -11.76 -4.65 -6.49
CA TRP A 349 -10.75 -4.01 -5.66
C TRP A 349 -10.87 -4.44 -4.20
N LYS A 350 -9.84 -4.13 -3.43
CA LYS A 350 -9.69 -4.47 -2.02
C LYS A 350 -10.99 -4.26 -1.23
N PRO A 351 -11.53 -5.29 -0.56
CA PRO A 351 -12.73 -5.17 0.26
C PRO A 351 -12.45 -4.36 1.53
N VAL A 352 -13.45 -3.63 1.97
CA VAL A 352 -13.41 -2.78 3.17
C VAL A 352 -14.48 -3.25 4.14
N PHE A 353 -14.10 -3.59 5.37
CA PHE A 353 -15.03 -3.86 6.46
C PHE A 353 -15.52 -2.56 7.09
N CYS A 354 -16.80 -2.51 7.48
CA CYS A 354 -17.29 -1.42 8.31
C CYS A 354 -16.72 -1.50 9.73
N PRO A 355 -16.64 -0.37 10.47
CA PRO A 355 -16.07 -0.33 11.82
C PRO A 355 -16.72 -1.29 12.80
N ASP A 356 -18.01 -1.53 12.70
CA ASP A 356 -18.77 -2.42 13.57
C ASP A 356 -18.82 -3.88 13.09
N ASN A 357 -18.13 -4.21 11.98
CA ASN A 357 -17.98 -5.55 11.40
C ASN A 357 -19.26 -6.18 10.81
N ARG A 358 -20.34 -5.42 10.65
CA ARG A 358 -21.61 -5.92 10.06
C ARG A 358 -21.54 -6.07 8.55
N TYR A 359 -20.81 -5.17 7.90
CA TYR A 359 -20.78 -5.06 6.45
C TYR A 359 -19.37 -5.17 5.88
N VAL A 360 -19.31 -5.70 4.66
CA VAL A 360 -18.13 -5.65 3.79
C VAL A 360 -18.56 -5.01 2.48
N VAL A 361 -17.78 -4.07 1.99
CA VAL A 361 -18.03 -3.37 0.72
C VAL A 361 -16.83 -3.52 -0.20
N ALA A 362 -17.08 -3.62 -1.50
CA ALA A 362 -16.04 -3.61 -2.53
C ALA A 362 -16.48 -2.78 -3.74
N LYS A 363 -15.52 -2.08 -4.35
CA LYS A 363 -15.63 -1.52 -5.70
C LYS A 363 -15.48 -2.67 -6.69
N VAL A 364 -16.34 -2.71 -7.70
CA VAL A 364 -16.29 -3.71 -8.78
C VAL A 364 -16.49 -3.05 -10.14
N GLU A 365 -15.95 -3.68 -11.18
CA GLU A 365 -16.15 -3.31 -12.58
C GLU A 365 -16.86 -4.46 -13.30
N LYS A 366 -17.82 -4.11 -14.13
CA LYS A 366 -18.48 -5.05 -15.04
C LYS A 366 -18.88 -4.32 -16.32
N GLU A 367 -18.44 -4.86 -17.48
CA GLU A 367 -18.73 -4.33 -18.81
C GLU A 367 -18.30 -2.84 -18.95
N GLY A 368 -17.11 -2.52 -18.41
CA GLY A 368 -16.56 -1.16 -18.46
C GLY A 368 -17.29 -0.13 -17.60
N ARG A 369 -18.13 -0.57 -16.66
CA ARG A 369 -18.85 0.30 -15.71
C ARG A 369 -18.57 -0.14 -14.27
N TYR A 370 -18.43 0.84 -13.41
CA TYR A 370 -18.13 0.62 -12.00
C TYR A 370 -19.39 0.64 -11.15
N THR A 371 -19.40 -0.14 -10.08
CA THR A 371 -20.43 -0.09 -9.04
C THR A 371 -19.87 -0.57 -7.70
N ILE A 372 -20.72 -0.55 -6.68
CA ILE A 372 -20.43 -0.97 -5.32
C ILE A 372 -21.21 -2.25 -5.02
N VAL A 373 -20.53 -3.19 -4.36
CA VAL A 373 -21.15 -4.42 -3.84
C VAL A 373 -21.02 -4.42 -2.32
N LEU A 374 -22.13 -4.61 -1.62
CA LEU A 374 -22.20 -4.65 -0.16
C LEU A 374 -22.75 -6.01 0.31
N ASN A 375 -21.94 -6.79 1.04
CA ASN A 375 -22.29 -8.16 1.47
C ASN A 375 -22.89 -9.03 0.32
N GLY A 376 -22.31 -8.94 -0.89
CA GLY A 376 -22.79 -9.64 -2.07
C GLY A 376 -23.97 -8.97 -2.81
N HIS A 377 -24.57 -7.92 -2.26
CA HIS A 377 -25.63 -7.16 -2.93
C HIS A 377 -25.05 -6.09 -3.85
N VAL A 378 -25.33 -6.17 -5.14
CA VAL A 378 -24.86 -5.22 -6.15
C VAL A 378 -25.77 -3.96 -6.12
N TRP A 379 -25.16 -2.79 -5.93
CA TRP A 379 -25.90 -1.53 -6.06
C TRP A 379 -26.32 -1.28 -7.51
N LYS A 380 -27.56 -0.79 -7.73
CA LYS A 380 -28.09 -0.55 -9.09
C LYS A 380 -27.42 0.63 -9.81
N LYS A 381 -26.82 1.57 -9.06
CA LYS A 381 -26.14 2.71 -9.66
C LYS A 381 -24.84 2.26 -10.31
N LYS A 382 -24.56 2.74 -11.52
CA LYS A 382 -23.33 2.50 -12.27
C LYS A 382 -22.65 3.84 -12.55
N PHE A 383 -21.32 3.83 -12.50
CA PHE A 383 -20.47 5.01 -12.59
C PHE A 383 -19.48 4.88 -13.76
N ASP A 384 -18.96 6.01 -14.24
CA ASP A 384 -17.86 6.03 -15.21
C ASP A 384 -16.53 5.68 -14.53
N GLU A 385 -16.36 6.15 -13.27
CA GLU A 385 -15.28 5.81 -12.35
C GLU A 385 -15.80 5.87 -10.93
N VAL A 386 -15.22 5.10 -10.00
CA VAL A 386 -15.51 5.18 -8.57
C VAL A 386 -14.23 4.90 -7.77
N TRP A 387 -13.96 5.69 -6.74
CA TRP A 387 -12.88 5.43 -5.78
C TRP A 387 -13.35 4.50 -4.67
N PRO A 388 -12.42 3.85 -3.94
CA PRO A 388 -12.80 2.96 -2.85
C PRO A 388 -13.78 3.61 -1.87
N PRO A 389 -14.89 2.95 -1.55
CA PRO A 389 -15.90 3.50 -0.63
C PRO A 389 -15.35 3.59 0.80
N VAL A 390 -15.84 4.54 1.56
CA VAL A 390 -15.45 4.74 2.96
C VAL A 390 -16.69 4.72 3.85
N PHE A 391 -16.64 3.95 4.95
CA PHE A 391 -17.70 3.97 5.96
C PHE A 391 -17.50 5.13 6.93
N ASP A 392 -18.60 5.65 7.45
CA ASP A 392 -18.58 6.47 8.65
C ASP A 392 -18.27 5.62 9.90
N ASP A 393 -17.99 6.26 11.02
CA ASP A 393 -17.64 5.56 12.27
C ASP A 393 -18.77 4.65 12.80
N SER A 394 -20.03 4.95 12.45
CA SER A 394 -21.18 4.13 12.84
C SER A 394 -21.40 2.88 11.95
N GLY A 395 -20.80 2.86 10.76
CA GLY A 395 -21.03 1.83 9.75
C GLY A 395 -22.41 1.90 9.08
N GLU A 396 -23.18 2.99 9.28
CA GLU A 396 -24.52 3.18 8.70
C GLU A 396 -24.50 3.97 7.38
N LYS A 397 -23.47 4.80 7.17
CA LYS A 397 -23.30 5.62 5.98
C LYS A 397 -22.04 5.23 5.22
N LEU A 398 -22.09 5.40 3.91
CA LEU A 398 -20.97 5.23 2.99
C LEU A 398 -20.75 6.53 2.22
N MET A 399 -19.50 6.97 2.18
CA MET A 399 -19.07 7.99 1.23
C MET A 399 -18.67 7.33 -0.07
N ILE A 400 -19.32 7.71 -1.15
CA ILE A 400 -19.06 7.29 -2.52
C ILE A 400 -18.50 8.48 -3.28
N ARG A 401 -17.27 8.34 -3.76
CA ARG A 401 -16.60 9.31 -4.62
C ARG A 401 -16.58 8.73 -6.02
N CYS A 402 -17.22 9.40 -6.98
CA CYS A 402 -17.43 8.83 -8.31
C CYS A 402 -17.45 9.89 -9.41
N MET A 403 -17.23 9.44 -10.65
CA MET A 403 -17.44 10.25 -11.87
C MET A 403 -18.69 9.78 -12.60
N GLU A 404 -19.50 10.73 -13.07
CA GLU A 404 -20.64 10.51 -13.96
C GLU A 404 -20.71 11.66 -14.98
N ASN A 405 -20.68 11.33 -16.25
CA ASN A 405 -20.81 12.31 -17.34
C ASN A 405 -19.84 13.51 -17.22
N GLY A 406 -18.59 13.24 -16.88
CA GLY A 406 -17.56 14.27 -16.72
C GLY A 406 -17.75 15.17 -15.50
N LYS A 407 -18.48 14.72 -14.50
CA LYS A 407 -18.64 15.41 -13.21
C LYS A 407 -18.21 14.50 -12.09
N TYR A 408 -17.47 15.05 -11.15
CA TYR A 408 -17.15 14.41 -9.90
C TYR A 408 -18.28 14.59 -8.89
N TYR A 409 -18.61 13.52 -8.20
CA TYR A 409 -19.61 13.48 -7.13
C TYR A 409 -18.98 12.89 -5.86
N ARG A 410 -19.13 13.60 -4.76
CA ARG A 410 -19.01 13.08 -3.41
C ARG A 410 -20.40 12.87 -2.87
N ARG A 411 -20.79 11.63 -2.58
CA ARG A 411 -22.14 11.26 -2.11
C ARG A 411 -22.08 10.55 -0.78
N ILE A 412 -22.93 10.94 0.15
CA ILE A 412 -23.19 10.20 1.38
C ILE A 412 -24.47 9.42 1.19
N VAL A 413 -24.36 8.10 1.24
CA VAL A 413 -25.50 7.18 1.05
C VAL A 413 -25.65 6.30 2.28
N SER A 414 -26.90 5.95 2.65
CA SER A 414 -27.10 4.97 3.71
C SER A 414 -26.85 3.56 3.20
N VAL A 415 -26.34 2.69 4.08
CA VAL A 415 -26.19 1.26 3.80
C VAL A 415 -27.52 0.65 3.27
N LYS A 416 -28.66 1.09 3.82
CA LYS A 416 -30.00 0.63 3.41
C LYS A 416 -30.32 1.00 1.95
N GLU A 417 -29.83 2.15 1.45
CA GLU A 417 -30.04 2.56 0.06
C GLU A 417 -29.37 1.57 -0.91
N ILE A 418 -28.17 1.08 -0.57
CA ILE A 418 -27.46 0.08 -1.39
C ILE A 418 -28.17 -1.27 -1.35
N GLN A 419 -28.72 -1.67 -0.19
CA GLN A 419 -29.42 -2.95 0.00
C GLN A 419 -30.84 -2.98 -0.57
N ASN A 420 -31.50 -1.83 -0.73
CA ASN A 420 -32.85 -1.76 -1.28
C ASN A 420 -32.82 -2.09 -2.79
N ARG A 421 -33.58 -3.14 -3.15
CA ARG A 421 -33.74 -3.69 -4.51
C ARG A 421 -34.48 -2.74 -5.45
#